data_36c8ecfcdff82dcdd7ae3facf0c9b204
#
_entry.id   36c8ecfcdff82dcdd7ae3facf0c9b204
#
_cell.length_a   1.000
_cell.length_b   1.000
_cell.length_c   1.000
_cell.angle_alpha   90.00
_cell.angle_beta   90.00
_cell.angle_gamma   90.00
#
_symmetry.space_group_name_H-M   'P 1'
#
loop_
_entity.id
_entity.type
_entity.pdbx_description
1 polymer ?
#
loop_
_entity_poly.entity_id
_entity_poly.type
_entity_poly.pdbx_seq_one_letter_code
_entity_poly.pdbx_strand_id
1 'polypeptide(L)'
;MWGRSVLFAAAAGWMVAATVSATVIYSNNSPMNDSFTNPTGTNQGQAVGSSGWYYNNVRNNGVVGIQSTLPFAGNGSVYFQSPSGSAKADVEYLANGINLGGNYLAAGSLGAFADLESFSYSWYRDSGSTTASHLHPVLRVLLDADGNLLTTADRGGLVFERIYNGGSVAPTNTWVTDTIGPSTNLWNFGLGLGFAANINQTLYAYDATLADWQAYFPNAVILGFSAGVGSGWNNTFSGAVDAITWTINGQTSTYNFEVGPAGGEIPEPGTMVLTAAGLALLVRRVRN
;
A
#
# COMPACT_ATOMS: atom_id res chain seq x y z
N MET A 1 -61.69 9.13 33.58
CA MET A 1 -60.78 8.68 32.43
C MET A 1 -59.46 9.34 32.64
N TRP A 2 -58.43 8.62 33.05
CA TRP A 2 -57.09 9.16 33.27
C TRP A 2 -56.22 8.70 32.13
N GLY A 3 -55.78 9.64 31.29
CA GLY A 3 -54.84 9.38 30.17
C GLY A 3 -53.41 9.26 30.72
N ARG A 4 -52.77 8.12 30.51
CA ARG A 4 -51.35 7.91 30.79
C ARG A 4 -50.53 8.37 29.55
N SER A 5 -49.78 9.43 29.70
CA SER A 5 -48.76 9.84 28.72
C SER A 5 -47.52 8.97 28.87
N VAL A 6 -47.17 8.24 27.82
CA VAL A 6 -45.93 7.47 27.73
C VAL A 6 -44.85 8.38 27.09
N LEU A 7 -43.86 8.75 27.88
CA LEU A 7 -42.65 9.43 27.37
C LEU A 7 -41.72 8.39 26.74
N PHE A 8 -41.50 8.50 25.45
CA PHE A 8 -40.40 7.80 24.78
C PHE A 8 -39.10 8.61 24.94
N ALA A 9 -38.16 8.09 25.71
CA ALA A 9 -36.80 8.60 25.75
C ALA A 9 -36.01 8.06 24.54
N ALA A 10 -35.69 8.90 23.59
CA ALA A 10 -34.77 8.56 22.48
C ALA A 10 -33.33 8.58 23.01
N ALA A 11 -32.71 7.43 23.14
CA ALA A 11 -31.27 7.33 23.40
C ALA A 11 -30.51 7.64 22.11
N ALA A 12 -29.94 8.84 22.00
CA ALA A 12 -29.00 9.18 20.95
C ALA A 12 -27.66 8.50 21.27
N GLY A 13 -27.40 7.37 20.61
CA GLY A 13 -26.10 6.72 20.65
C GLY A 13 -25.07 7.55 19.88
N TRP A 14 -24.08 8.09 20.56
CA TRP A 14 -22.92 8.72 19.93
C TRP A 14 -22.02 7.61 19.37
N MET A 15 -22.00 7.45 18.06
CA MET A 15 -20.96 6.67 17.40
C MET A 15 -19.67 7.49 17.44
N VAL A 16 -18.74 7.11 18.29
CA VAL A 16 -17.37 7.60 18.22
C VAL A 16 -16.73 6.87 17.04
N ALA A 17 -16.55 7.56 15.92
CA ALA A 17 -15.71 7.06 14.83
C ALA A 17 -14.29 6.94 15.38
N ALA A 18 -13.78 5.72 15.50
CA ALA A 18 -12.39 5.49 15.81
C ALA A 18 -11.56 6.03 14.64
N THR A 19 -10.75 7.05 14.89
CA THR A 19 -9.75 7.52 13.93
C THR A 19 -8.67 6.45 13.82
N VAL A 20 -8.62 5.72 12.70
CA VAL A 20 -7.51 4.82 12.42
C VAL A 20 -6.29 5.69 12.18
N SER A 21 -5.34 5.67 13.10
CA SER A 21 -4.06 6.34 12.92
C SER A 21 -3.20 5.51 11.98
N ALA A 22 -2.53 6.16 11.01
CA ALA A 22 -1.58 5.49 10.14
C ALA A 22 -0.39 4.96 10.95
N THR A 23 0.06 3.75 10.63
CA THR A 23 1.33 3.21 11.13
C THR A 23 2.48 3.91 10.39
N VAL A 24 3.36 4.54 11.12
CA VAL A 24 4.52 5.22 10.54
C VAL A 24 5.67 4.23 10.35
N ILE A 25 6.20 4.19 9.13
CA ILE A 25 7.37 3.38 8.75
C ILE A 25 8.54 4.32 8.52
N TYR A 26 9.58 4.18 9.34
CA TYR A 26 10.78 5.01 9.21
C TYR A 26 11.81 4.39 8.29
N SER A 27 12.61 5.25 7.64
CA SER A 27 13.78 4.82 6.88
C SER A 27 14.75 4.00 7.75
N ASN A 28 15.49 3.07 7.13
CA ASN A 28 16.54 2.32 7.82
C ASN A 28 17.65 3.23 8.37
N ASN A 29 17.89 4.35 7.69
CA ASN A 29 18.91 5.33 8.04
C ASN A 29 18.35 6.52 8.83
N SER A 30 17.16 6.38 9.41
CA SER A 30 16.48 7.46 10.15
C SER A 30 17.45 8.23 11.06
N PRO A 31 17.46 9.59 11.01
CA PRO A 31 16.55 10.48 10.30
C PRO A 31 16.98 10.83 8.86
N MET A 32 17.84 10.05 8.24
CA MET A 32 18.33 10.27 6.88
C MET A 32 17.57 9.41 5.85
N ASN A 33 17.76 9.76 4.58
CA ASN A 33 17.18 9.03 3.45
C ASN A 33 17.74 7.62 3.30
N ASP A 34 16.91 6.69 2.85
CA ASP A 34 17.32 5.42 2.29
C ASP A 34 17.55 5.52 0.78
N SER A 35 18.46 4.69 0.26
CA SER A 35 18.65 4.52 -1.17
C SER A 35 19.14 3.10 -1.43
N PHE A 36 18.21 2.19 -1.68
CA PHE A 36 18.54 0.81 -2.03
C PHE A 36 18.54 0.63 -3.53
N THR A 37 19.63 0.09 -4.07
CA THR A 37 19.82 -0.14 -5.50
C THR A 37 20.59 -1.43 -5.74
N ASN A 38 20.40 -2.03 -6.92
CA ASN A 38 21.10 -3.22 -7.34
C ASN A 38 21.44 -3.12 -8.83
N PRO A 39 22.74 -3.09 -9.20
CA PRO A 39 23.16 -2.97 -10.60
C PRO A 39 23.00 -4.26 -11.40
N THR A 40 22.80 -5.41 -10.74
CA THR A 40 22.67 -6.70 -11.42
C THR A 40 21.30 -6.93 -12.03
N GLY A 41 21.20 -7.87 -12.98
CA GLY A 41 19.92 -8.28 -13.58
C GLY A 41 19.06 -9.21 -12.70
N THR A 42 19.60 -9.67 -11.57
CA THR A 42 18.88 -10.52 -10.61
C THR A 42 18.20 -9.67 -9.54
N ASN A 43 17.03 -10.08 -9.09
CA ASN A 43 16.33 -9.37 -8.02
C ASN A 43 17.10 -9.41 -6.71
N GLN A 44 17.08 -8.31 -5.97
CA GLN A 44 17.50 -8.23 -4.59
C GLN A 44 16.44 -7.52 -3.75
N GLY A 45 16.49 -7.77 -2.42
CA GLY A 45 15.60 -7.14 -1.47
C GLY A 45 16.29 -6.82 -0.15
N GLN A 46 15.72 -5.85 0.58
CA GLN A 46 16.17 -5.38 1.89
C GLN A 46 14.96 -5.10 2.78
N ALA A 47 14.99 -5.56 4.03
CA ALA A 47 13.97 -5.21 5.00
C ALA A 47 14.03 -3.71 5.37
N VAL A 48 12.87 -3.11 5.61
CA VAL A 48 12.72 -1.78 6.19
C VAL A 48 12.50 -1.96 7.70
N GLY A 49 13.60 -1.99 8.44
CA GLY A 49 13.56 -2.31 9.86
C GLY A 49 12.87 -3.65 10.15
N SER A 50 12.02 -3.66 11.16
CA SER A 50 11.15 -4.79 11.55
C SER A 50 9.67 -4.55 11.18
N SER A 51 9.40 -3.66 10.24
CA SER A 51 8.05 -3.17 9.92
C SER A 51 7.18 -4.16 9.14
N GLY A 52 7.76 -5.21 8.56
CA GLY A 52 7.10 -6.08 7.58
C GLY A 52 7.12 -5.52 6.15
N TRP A 53 7.67 -4.32 5.95
CA TRP A 53 7.95 -3.73 4.65
C TRP A 53 9.34 -4.07 4.15
N TYR A 54 9.47 -4.18 2.83
CA TYR A 54 10.71 -4.55 2.14
C TYR A 54 10.88 -3.69 0.89
N TYR A 55 12.08 -3.17 0.65
CA TYR A 55 12.51 -2.83 -0.70
C TYR A 55 12.75 -4.13 -1.43
N ASN A 56 12.09 -4.37 -2.55
CA ASN A 56 12.13 -5.69 -3.20
C ASN A 56 12.17 -5.60 -4.72
N ASN A 57 12.44 -6.73 -5.37
CA ASN A 57 12.56 -6.85 -6.83
C ASN A 57 13.53 -5.83 -7.46
N VAL A 58 14.48 -5.30 -6.70
CA VAL A 58 15.39 -4.27 -7.17
C VAL A 58 16.44 -4.89 -8.07
N ARG A 59 16.54 -4.39 -9.30
CA ARG A 59 17.52 -4.84 -10.32
C ARG A 59 17.80 -3.78 -11.36
N ASN A 60 18.89 -3.99 -12.13
CA ASN A 60 19.31 -3.15 -13.28
C ASN A 60 19.34 -1.65 -12.94
N ASN A 61 19.92 -1.31 -11.78
CA ASN A 61 20.01 0.06 -11.25
C ASN A 61 18.66 0.73 -10.93
N GLY A 62 17.58 -0.03 -10.75
CA GLY A 62 16.40 0.50 -10.10
C GLY A 62 16.77 1.00 -8.70
N VAL A 63 16.14 2.08 -8.25
CA VAL A 63 16.34 2.69 -6.93
C VAL A 63 15.01 2.74 -6.21
N VAL A 64 15.03 2.38 -4.93
CA VAL A 64 13.90 2.56 -4.01
C VAL A 64 14.41 2.93 -2.62
N GLY A 65 13.69 3.81 -1.93
CA GLY A 65 14.02 4.16 -0.55
C GLY A 65 13.07 5.18 0.03
N ILE A 66 12.89 5.14 1.35
CA ILE A 66 12.17 6.19 2.06
C ILE A 66 13.04 7.45 2.08
N GLN A 67 12.53 8.54 1.49
CA GLN A 67 13.28 9.77 1.26
C GLN A 67 12.43 11.01 1.50
N SER A 68 13.09 12.13 1.83
CA SER A 68 12.48 13.45 1.96
C SER A 68 12.39 14.22 0.63
N THR A 69 12.75 13.59 -0.50
CA THR A 69 12.80 14.23 -1.83
C THR A 69 11.41 14.66 -2.31
N LEU A 70 10.40 13.82 -2.10
CA LEU A 70 9.01 14.03 -2.50
C LEU A 70 8.09 13.66 -1.33
N PRO A 71 8.02 14.45 -0.25
CA PRO A 71 7.18 14.11 0.90
C PRO A 71 5.69 14.26 0.56
N PHE A 72 4.83 13.41 1.16
CA PHE A 72 3.37 13.51 1.06
C PHE A 72 2.74 13.94 2.40
N ALA A 73 2.58 12.99 3.32
CA ALA A 73 1.97 13.25 4.63
C ALA A 73 3.06 13.18 5.71
N GLY A 74 3.77 14.29 5.94
CA GLY A 74 4.90 14.34 6.87
C GLY A 74 6.19 14.78 6.20
N ASN A 75 7.32 14.10 6.48
CA ASN A 75 8.63 14.48 6.01
C ASN A 75 9.29 13.46 5.07
N GLY A 76 8.56 12.43 4.64
CA GLY A 76 9.05 11.38 3.77
C GLY A 76 8.01 10.82 2.80
N SER A 77 8.45 9.89 1.98
CA SER A 77 7.69 8.98 1.13
C SER A 77 8.61 7.92 0.57
N VAL A 78 8.09 6.86 -0.04
CA VAL A 78 8.92 5.89 -0.79
C VAL A 78 9.20 6.43 -2.17
N TYR A 79 10.45 6.83 -2.42
CA TYR A 79 10.93 7.35 -3.69
C TYR A 79 11.42 6.24 -4.60
N PHE A 80 11.18 6.38 -5.90
CA PHE A 80 11.61 5.43 -6.93
C PHE A 80 12.36 6.13 -8.08
N GLN A 81 13.38 5.42 -8.61
CA GLN A 81 13.95 5.72 -9.92
C GLN A 81 14.08 4.44 -10.75
N SER A 82 13.74 4.54 -12.04
CA SER A 82 13.98 3.52 -13.04
C SER A 82 14.76 4.16 -14.21
N PRO A 83 16.07 3.88 -14.34
CA PRO A 83 16.89 4.52 -15.37
C PRO A 83 16.75 3.88 -16.75
N SER A 84 16.07 2.75 -16.88
CA SER A 84 15.95 2.00 -18.14
C SER A 84 14.74 1.05 -18.15
N GLY A 85 14.41 0.53 -19.33
CA GLY A 85 13.31 -0.42 -19.48
C GLY A 85 13.49 -1.77 -18.77
N SER A 86 14.70 -2.14 -18.39
CA SER A 86 14.98 -3.37 -17.63
C SER A 86 15.01 -3.15 -16.12
N ALA A 87 15.14 -1.90 -15.68
CA ALA A 87 15.17 -1.56 -14.27
C ALA A 87 13.83 -1.85 -13.58
N LYS A 88 13.90 -2.25 -12.32
CA LYS A 88 12.74 -2.48 -11.48
C LYS A 88 13.05 -2.11 -10.03
N ALA A 89 12.05 -1.60 -9.32
CA ALA A 89 12.10 -1.35 -7.90
C ALA A 89 10.68 -1.34 -7.32
N ASP A 90 10.48 -2.09 -6.24
CA ASP A 90 9.21 -2.19 -5.54
C ASP A 90 9.42 -1.93 -4.04
N VAL A 91 8.39 -1.44 -3.36
CA VAL A 91 8.21 -1.54 -1.91
C VAL A 91 7.05 -2.48 -1.62
N GLU A 92 7.23 -3.44 -0.73
CA GLU A 92 6.26 -4.52 -0.51
C GLU A 92 6.04 -4.78 0.98
N TYR A 93 4.78 -4.93 1.39
CA TYR A 93 4.40 -5.51 2.66
C TYR A 93 4.08 -6.99 2.45
N LEU A 94 4.74 -7.86 3.19
CA LEU A 94 4.61 -9.31 2.99
C LEU A 94 4.33 -10.01 4.32
N ALA A 95 3.33 -10.88 4.33
CA ALA A 95 2.90 -11.59 5.53
C ALA A 95 4.02 -12.41 6.19
N ASN A 96 5.00 -12.89 5.40
CA ASN A 96 6.10 -13.74 5.89
C ASN A 96 7.51 -13.29 5.44
N GLY A 97 7.58 -12.14 4.74
CA GLY A 97 8.84 -11.56 4.31
C GLY A 97 9.43 -12.17 3.05
N ILE A 98 10.69 -11.83 2.79
CA ILE A 98 11.48 -12.22 1.62
C ILE A 98 12.79 -12.85 2.05
N ASN A 99 13.40 -13.65 1.16
CA ASN A 99 14.81 -14.01 1.27
C ASN A 99 15.71 -12.92 0.67
N LEU A 100 17.03 -13.04 0.84
CA LEU A 100 18.00 -12.07 0.31
C LEU A 100 17.95 -11.94 -1.22
N GLY A 101 17.46 -12.96 -1.95
CA GLY A 101 17.26 -12.92 -3.40
C GLY A 101 15.94 -12.28 -3.82
N GLY A 102 15.18 -11.68 -2.88
CA GLY A 102 13.90 -11.04 -3.17
C GLY A 102 12.77 -12.02 -3.48
N ASN A 103 12.97 -13.33 -3.30
CA ASN A 103 11.88 -14.30 -3.43
C ASN A 103 11.07 -14.35 -2.14
N TYR A 104 9.76 -14.48 -2.27
CA TYR A 104 8.88 -14.61 -1.12
C TYR A 104 9.29 -15.84 -0.27
N LEU A 105 9.52 -15.61 1.00
CA LEU A 105 9.64 -16.70 1.95
C LEU A 105 8.30 -17.40 2.09
N ALA A 106 8.36 -18.68 2.45
CA ALA A 106 7.18 -19.52 2.52
C ALA A 106 6.01 -18.87 3.28
N ALA A 107 4.81 -19.13 2.78
CA ALA A 107 3.57 -19.36 3.52
C ALA A 107 3.23 -18.38 4.67
N GLY A 108 2.82 -17.17 4.35
CA GLY A 108 2.05 -16.31 5.23
C GLY A 108 0.90 -15.70 4.47
N SER A 109 -0.21 -15.47 5.13
CA SER A 109 -1.39 -14.83 4.54
C SER A 109 -1.88 -13.70 5.43
N LEU A 110 -2.34 -12.62 4.77
CA LEU A 110 -3.04 -11.50 5.43
C LEU A 110 -4.56 -11.77 5.56
N GLY A 111 -5.06 -12.83 4.93
CA GLY A 111 -6.47 -13.18 4.91
C GLY A 111 -6.92 -13.74 3.55
N ALA A 112 -8.18 -14.11 3.46
CA ALA A 112 -8.78 -14.55 2.21
C ALA A 112 -8.88 -13.38 1.21
N PHE A 113 -8.64 -13.65 -0.07
CA PHE A 113 -8.78 -12.62 -1.10
C PHE A 113 -10.23 -12.17 -1.28
N ALA A 114 -11.19 -13.06 -1.02
CA ALA A 114 -12.62 -12.73 -1.02
C ALA A 114 -13.01 -11.66 0.02
N ASP A 115 -12.22 -11.51 1.10
CA ASP A 115 -12.47 -10.55 2.17
C ASP A 115 -11.80 -9.17 1.91
N LEU A 116 -11.08 -9.01 0.79
CA LEU A 116 -10.50 -7.72 0.41
C LEU A 116 -11.58 -6.78 -0.10
N GLU A 117 -11.87 -5.73 0.65
CA GLU A 117 -12.90 -4.73 0.31
C GLU A 117 -12.34 -3.62 -0.58
N SER A 118 -11.14 -3.14 -0.25
CA SER A 118 -10.46 -2.08 -1.00
C SER A 118 -8.99 -2.01 -0.64
N PHE A 119 -8.22 -1.36 -1.52
CA PHE A 119 -6.87 -0.91 -1.23
C PHE A 119 -6.59 0.39 -1.98
N SER A 120 -5.67 1.21 -1.46
CA SER A 120 -5.41 2.54 -1.98
C SER A 120 -3.98 2.97 -1.72
N TYR A 121 -3.53 3.99 -2.43
CA TYR A 121 -2.24 4.62 -2.23
C TYR A 121 -2.24 6.04 -2.78
N SER A 122 -1.32 6.86 -2.28
CA SER A 122 -0.97 8.13 -2.90
C SER A 122 0.32 7.95 -3.70
N TRP A 123 0.37 8.52 -4.89
CA TRP A 123 1.51 8.43 -5.78
C TRP A 123 1.83 9.77 -6.44
N TYR A 124 3.09 9.92 -6.85
CA TYR A 124 3.63 11.08 -7.52
C TYR A 124 4.43 10.64 -8.74
N ARG A 125 4.26 11.35 -9.86
CA ARG A 125 5.09 11.22 -11.05
C ARG A 125 5.83 12.54 -11.28
N ASP A 126 7.15 12.48 -11.34
CA ASP A 126 7.97 13.64 -11.70
C ASP A 126 7.82 13.96 -13.20
N SER A 127 7.72 15.25 -13.55
CA SER A 127 7.60 15.71 -14.93
C SER A 127 8.86 15.45 -15.79
N GLY A 128 10.02 15.23 -15.16
CA GLY A 128 11.24 14.79 -15.82
C GLY A 128 11.23 13.32 -16.27
N SER A 129 10.20 12.55 -15.88
CA SER A 129 10.04 11.17 -16.36
C SER A 129 9.76 11.12 -17.86
N THR A 130 10.57 10.36 -18.60
CA THR A 130 10.48 10.23 -20.07
C THR A 130 9.80 8.94 -20.54
N THR A 131 9.38 8.09 -19.60
CA THR A 131 8.51 6.92 -19.89
C THR A 131 7.17 7.36 -20.48
N ALA A 132 6.40 6.41 -21.05
CA ALA A 132 5.06 6.71 -21.58
C ALA A 132 4.20 7.47 -20.56
N SER A 133 3.44 8.46 -21.04
CA SER A 133 2.79 9.47 -20.19
C SER A 133 1.71 8.91 -19.26
N HIS A 134 1.17 7.71 -19.52
CA HIS A 134 0.20 7.06 -18.66
C HIS A 134 0.82 6.28 -17.49
N LEU A 135 2.13 6.00 -17.54
CA LEU A 135 2.79 5.22 -16.50
C LEU A 135 3.00 6.04 -15.23
N HIS A 136 2.67 5.45 -14.12
CA HIS A 136 2.85 5.96 -12.75
C HIS A 136 3.19 4.78 -11.83
N PRO A 137 3.70 5.00 -10.61
CA PRO A 137 3.90 3.88 -9.69
C PRO A 137 2.60 3.07 -9.55
N VAL A 138 2.68 1.76 -9.75
CA VAL A 138 1.51 0.88 -9.69
C VAL A 138 1.34 0.30 -8.30
N LEU A 139 0.09 0.01 -7.89
CA LEU A 139 -0.22 -0.77 -6.69
C LEU A 139 -0.71 -2.15 -7.09
N ARG A 140 -0.28 -3.17 -6.35
CA ARG A 140 -0.59 -4.58 -6.59
C ARG A 140 -1.05 -5.24 -5.30
N VAL A 141 -2.02 -6.15 -5.40
CA VAL A 141 -2.25 -7.18 -4.39
C VAL A 141 -1.56 -8.46 -4.84
N LEU A 142 -0.78 -9.07 -3.95
CA LEU A 142 -0.03 -10.31 -4.19
C LEU A 142 -0.81 -11.49 -3.63
N LEU A 143 -0.98 -12.53 -4.42
CA LEU A 143 -1.87 -13.65 -4.15
C LEU A 143 -1.17 -15.00 -4.31
N ASP A 144 -1.67 -15.97 -3.57
CA ASP A 144 -1.58 -17.41 -3.83
C ASP A 144 -2.97 -17.85 -4.28
N ALA A 145 -3.10 -18.31 -5.53
CA ALA A 145 -4.39 -18.39 -6.20
C ALA A 145 -5.28 -19.56 -5.75
N ASP A 146 -4.69 -20.66 -5.27
CA ASP A 146 -5.43 -21.82 -4.75
C ASP A 146 -5.51 -21.85 -3.21
N GLY A 147 -4.78 -20.93 -2.53
CA GLY A 147 -4.69 -20.83 -1.08
C GLY A 147 -3.81 -21.91 -0.45
N ASN A 148 -3.13 -22.73 -1.24
CA ASN A 148 -2.19 -23.74 -0.76
C ASN A 148 -0.78 -23.17 -0.63
N LEU A 149 -0.50 -22.54 0.49
CA LEU A 149 0.77 -21.88 0.76
C LEU A 149 2.02 -22.80 0.69
N LEU A 150 1.85 -24.09 0.48
CA LEU A 150 2.96 -25.05 0.26
C LEU A 150 3.42 -25.09 -1.20
N THR A 151 2.61 -24.59 -2.14
CA THR A 151 2.93 -24.47 -3.56
C THR A 151 3.33 -23.05 -3.92
N THR A 152 3.95 -22.86 -5.08
CA THR A 152 4.40 -21.52 -5.52
C THR A 152 4.10 -21.24 -7.00
N ALA A 153 3.62 -22.26 -7.74
CA ALA A 153 3.44 -22.16 -9.20
C ALA A 153 2.29 -21.21 -9.59
N ASP A 154 1.36 -21.00 -8.69
CA ASP A 154 0.17 -20.18 -8.84
C ASP A 154 0.23 -18.87 -8.04
N ARG A 155 1.42 -18.48 -7.58
CA ARG A 155 1.67 -17.16 -6.99
C ARG A 155 1.84 -16.10 -8.05
N GLY A 156 1.36 -14.91 -7.73
CA GLY A 156 1.43 -13.78 -8.62
C GLY A 156 0.74 -12.57 -8.00
N GLY A 157 0.14 -11.74 -8.83
CA GLY A 157 -0.60 -10.59 -8.32
C GLY A 157 -1.52 -9.94 -9.34
N LEU A 158 -2.36 -9.07 -8.83
CA LEU A 158 -3.24 -8.22 -9.61
C LEU A 158 -2.74 -6.78 -9.54
N VAL A 159 -2.65 -6.13 -10.67
CA VAL A 159 -2.04 -4.82 -10.87
C VAL A 159 -3.11 -3.79 -11.20
N PHE A 160 -3.08 -2.67 -10.50
CA PHE A 160 -3.86 -1.49 -10.84
C PHE A 160 -3.04 -0.55 -11.72
N GLU A 161 -3.66 -0.12 -12.83
CA GLU A 161 -3.19 0.99 -13.66
C GLU A 161 -4.36 1.86 -14.10
N ARG A 162 -4.20 3.19 -14.00
CA ARG A 162 -5.27 4.15 -14.34
C ARG A 162 -5.70 4.08 -15.81
N ILE A 163 -4.78 3.71 -16.71
CA ILE A 163 -5.08 3.63 -18.14
C ILE A 163 -6.23 2.66 -18.45
N TYR A 164 -6.38 1.61 -17.65
CA TYR A 164 -7.46 0.63 -17.79
C TYR A 164 -8.73 0.99 -16.99
N ASN A 165 -8.73 2.15 -16.33
CA ASN A 165 -9.79 2.66 -15.47
C ASN A 165 -10.24 4.07 -15.89
N GLY A 166 -10.19 4.37 -17.20
CA GLY A 166 -10.62 5.66 -17.75
C GLY A 166 -9.58 6.79 -17.67
N GLY A 167 -8.40 6.53 -17.10
CA GLY A 167 -7.27 7.47 -17.14
C GLY A 167 -6.52 7.40 -18.47
N SER A 168 -5.98 8.52 -18.95
CA SER A 168 -5.21 8.56 -20.19
C SER A 168 -3.77 9.02 -19.99
N VAL A 169 -3.57 10.07 -19.23
CA VAL A 169 -2.25 10.63 -18.90
C VAL A 169 -2.13 10.72 -17.39
N ALA A 170 -1.02 10.26 -16.85
CA ALA A 170 -0.72 10.41 -15.43
C ALA A 170 -0.38 11.88 -15.13
N PRO A 171 -1.06 12.55 -14.19
CA PRO A 171 -0.65 13.86 -13.71
C PRO A 171 0.81 13.87 -13.24
N THR A 172 1.50 14.97 -13.48
CA THR A 172 2.90 15.15 -13.05
C THR A 172 3.02 16.27 -12.04
N ASN A 173 4.04 16.21 -11.19
CA ASN A 173 4.37 17.20 -10.16
C ASN A 173 3.22 17.46 -9.18
N THR A 174 2.37 16.47 -8.99
CA THR A 174 1.28 16.50 -8.02
C THR A 174 1.04 15.12 -7.44
N TRP A 175 0.64 15.05 -6.20
CA TRP A 175 0.20 13.83 -5.57
C TRP A 175 -1.22 13.48 -6.01
N VAL A 176 -1.44 12.20 -6.29
CA VAL A 176 -2.73 11.63 -6.66
C VAL A 176 -3.01 10.46 -5.75
N THR A 177 -4.22 10.35 -5.23
CA THR A 177 -4.67 9.18 -4.48
C THR A 177 -5.66 8.40 -5.33
N ASP A 178 -5.36 7.11 -5.55
CA ASP A 178 -6.26 6.17 -6.19
C ASP A 178 -6.75 5.13 -5.18
N THR A 179 -8.03 4.82 -5.25
CA THR A 179 -8.67 3.78 -4.46
C THR A 179 -9.18 2.68 -5.39
N ILE A 180 -8.78 1.47 -5.09
CA ILE A 180 -9.15 0.25 -5.81
C ILE A 180 -10.26 -0.45 -5.01
N GLY A 181 -11.42 -0.58 -5.62
CA GLY A 181 -12.58 -1.24 -5.04
C GLY A 181 -13.17 -2.29 -5.96
N PRO A 182 -14.31 -2.88 -5.63
CA PRO A 182 -14.90 -4.02 -6.35
C PRO A 182 -15.09 -3.81 -7.85
N SER A 183 -15.35 -2.57 -8.31
CA SER A 183 -15.56 -2.23 -9.72
C SER A 183 -14.32 -1.76 -10.46
N THR A 184 -13.14 -1.79 -9.83
CA THR A 184 -11.88 -1.34 -10.44
C THR A 184 -11.26 -2.45 -11.27
N ASN A 185 -10.88 -2.15 -12.51
CA ASN A 185 -10.21 -3.09 -13.41
C ASN A 185 -8.78 -3.34 -12.98
N LEU A 186 -8.39 -4.62 -12.99
CA LEU A 186 -7.06 -5.12 -12.66
C LEU A 186 -6.61 -6.12 -13.71
N TRP A 187 -5.30 -6.23 -13.92
CA TRP A 187 -4.72 -7.28 -14.74
C TRP A 187 -3.72 -8.12 -13.92
N ASN A 188 -3.53 -9.39 -14.33
CA ASN A 188 -2.69 -10.31 -13.58
C ASN A 188 -1.29 -10.48 -14.17
N PHE A 189 -0.35 -10.81 -13.28
CA PHE A 189 0.87 -11.54 -13.61
C PHE A 189 0.94 -12.81 -12.76
N GLY A 190 1.49 -13.89 -13.29
CA GLY A 190 1.51 -15.18 -12.58
C GLY A 190 0.10 -15.73 -12.33
N LEU A 191 -0.17 -16.22 -11.14
CA LEU A 191 -1.43 -16.83 -10.68
C LEU A 191 -1.79 -18.12 -11.43
N GLY A 192 -0.77 -18.84 -11.96
CA GLY A 192 -1.01 -20.02 -12.81
C GLY A 192 -1.61 -19.68 -14.18
N LEU A 193 -1.71 -18.42 -14.54
CA LEU A 193 -2.28 -17.91 -15.78
C LEU A 193 -1.21 -17.26 -16.67
N GLY A 194 -1.55 -17.04 -17.94
CA GLY A 194 -0.77 -16.14 -18.80
C GLY A 194 -0.81 -14.69 -18.31
N PHE A 195 0.16 -13.86 -18.78
CA PHE A 195 0.19 -12.43 -18.50
C PHE A 195 -1.08 -11.75 -19.06
N ALA A 196 -1.72 -10.91 -18.25
CA ALA A 196 -2.96 -10.21 -18.58
C ALA A 196 -4.03 -11.16 -19.14
N ALA A 197 -4.37 -12.20 -18.39
CA ALA A 197 -5.35 -13.20 -18.81
C ALA A 197 -6.76 -12.56 -18.92
N ASN A 198 -7.43 -12.84 -20.03
CA ASN A 198 -8.79 -12.39 -20.27
C ASN A 198 -9.80 -13.37 -19.63
N ILE A 199 -10.03 -13.22 -18.33
CA ILE A 199 -10.93 -14.12 -17.57
C ILE A 199 -12.41 -13.90 -17.90
N ASN A 200 -12.78 -12.70 -18.36
CA ASN A 200 -14.14 -12.35 -18.75
C ASN A 200 -14.49 -12.79 -20.18
N GLN A 201 -13.51 -13.29 -20.95
CA GLN A 201 -13.66 -13.71 -22.35
C GLN A 201 -14.26 -12.60 -23.25
N THR A 202 -13.98 -11.34 -22.94
CA THR A 202 -14.37 -10.17 -23.73
C THR A 202 -13.38 -9.92 -24.87
N LEU A 203 -13.53 -8.82 -25.59
CA LEU A 203 -12.55 -8.39 -26.60
C LEU A 203 -11.32 -7.70 -25.98
N TYR A 204 -11.33 -7.45 -24.65
CA TYR A 204 -10.31 -6.67 -23.96
C TYR A 204 -9.83 -7.38 -22.69
N ALA A 205 -8.54 -7.69 -22.62
CA ALA A 205 -7.96 -8.47 -21.52
C ALA A 205 -7.76 -7.70 -20.19
N TYR A 206 -8.04 -6.40 -20.17
CA TYR A 206 -7.79 -5.52 -19.01
C TYR A 206 -9.08 -4.96 -18.41
N ASP A 207 -10.21 -5.66 -18.57
CA ASP A 207 -11.53 -5.22 -18.10
C ASP A 207 -12.08 -6.05 -16.93
N ALA A 208 -11.31 -7.00 -16.42
CA ALA A 208 -11.70 -7.78 -15.26
C ALA A 208 -11.57 -6.95 -13.99
N THR A 209 -12.68 -6.79 -13.27
CA THR A 209 -12.74 -6.02 -12.04
C THR A 209 -12.18 -6.80 -10.84
N LEU A 210 -11.91 -6.12 -9.72
CA LEU A 210 -11.56 -6.78 -8.45
C LEU A 210 -12.61 -7.87 -8.10
N ALA A 211 -13.90 -7.56 -8.25
CA ALA A 211 -14.97 -8.53 -7.97
C ALA A 211 -14.94 -9.75 -8.93
N ASP A 212 -14.62 -9.54 -10.21
CA ASP A 212 -14.48 -10.65 -11.17
C ASP A 212 -13.31 -11.56 -10.77
N TRP A 213 -12.17 -10.99 -10.37
CA TRP A 213 -11.01 -11.75 -9.90
C TRP A 213 -11.29 -12.51 -8.60
N GLN A 214 -12.03 -11.91 -7.65
CA GLN A 214 -12.46 -12.59 -6.42
C GLN A 214 -13.38 -13.78 -6.73
N ALA A 215 -14.30 -13.64 -7.69
CA ALA A 215 -15.16 -14.73 -8.14
C ALA A 215 -14.37 -15.82 -8.88
N TYR A 216 -13.34 -15.43 -9.66
CA TYR A 216 -12.48 -16.36 -10.39
C TYR A 216 -11.56 -17.19 -9.49
N PHE A 217 -11.03 -16.58 -8.41
CA PHE A 217 -10.16 -17.21 -7.43
C PHE A 217 -10.80 -17.27 -6.02
N PRO A 218 -11.86 -18.08 -5.81
CA PRO A 218 -12.64 -18.08 -4.56
C PRO A 218 -11.85 -18.58 -3.34
N ASN A 219 -10.75 -19.31 -3.56
CA ASN A 219 -9.91 -19.86 -2.50
C ASN A 219 -8.59 -19.09 -2.30
N ALA A 220 -8.33 -18.07 -3.12
CA ALA A 220 -7.07 -17.34 -3.05
C ALA A 220 -6.88 -16.64 -1.69
N VAL A 221 -5.62 -16.53 -1.30
CA VAL A 221 -5.21 -15.80 -0.10
C VAL A 221 -4.25 -14.67 -0.46
N ILE A 222 -4.29 -13.61 0.33
CA ILE A 222 -3.44 -12.42 0.15
C ILE A 222 -2.08 -12.67 0.79
N LEU A 223 -1.01 -12.65 -0.01
CA LEU A 223 0.36 -12.75 0.47
C LEU A 223 0.91 -11.39 0.91
N GLY A 224 0.41 -10.30 0.34
CA GLY A 224 0.88 -8.96 0.61
C GLY A 224 0.40 -7.91 -0.37
N PHE A 225 0.98 -6.71 -0.25
CA PHE A 225 0.76 -5.59 -1.16
C PHE A 225 2.10 -5.04 -1.66
N SER A 226 2.14 -4.60 -2.91
CA SER A 226 3.36 -4.13 -3.56
C SER A 226 3.08 -2.84 -4.31
N ALA A 227 3.90 -1.81 -4.08
CA ALA A 227 3.91 -0.62 -4.93
C ALA A 227 5.27 -0.48 -5.62
N GLY A 228 5.28 -0.05 -6.89
CA GLY A 228 6.57 0.06 -7.56
C GLY A 228 6.54 0.46 -9.01
N VAL A 229 7.75 0.40 -9.63
CA VAL A 229 8.03 0.87 -10.98
C VAL A 229 8.81 -0.17 -11.78
N GLY A 230 8.57 -0.22 -13.11
CA GLY A 230 9.26 -1.15 -14.02
C GLY A 230 8.79 -2.60 -13.83
N SER A 231 9.38 -3.59 -14.49
CA SER A 231 10.19 -3.51 -15.71
C SER A 231 9.29 -3.41 -16.95
N GLY A 232 9.88 -3.15 -18.12
CA GLY A 232 9.14 -2.95 -19.36
C GLY A 232 8.81 -1.47 -19.64
N TRP A 233 9.13 -0.57 -18.71
CA TRP A 233 8.97 0.87 -18.90
C TRP A 233 10.19 1.43 -19.63
N ASN A 234 10.06 1.66 -20.92
CA ASN A 234 11.13 2.27 -21.70
C ASN A 234 11.45 3.67 -21.18
N ASN A 235 12.73 4.06 -21.28
CA ASN A 235 13.26 5.35 -20.82
C ASN A 235 13.33 5.48 -19.29
N THR A 236 13.37 6.70 -18.76
CA THR A 236 13.61 7.00 -17.35
C THR A 236 12.33 7.36 -16.62
N PHE A 237 12.23 6.92 -15.39
CA PHE A 237 11.13 7.28 -14.49
C PHE A 237 11.67 7.78 -13.14
N SER A 238 10.98 8.75 -12.57
CA SER A 238 11.15 9.23 -11.20
C SER A 238 9.77 9.51 -10.58
N GLY A 239 9.58 9.13 -9.34
CA GLY A 239 8.31 9.32 -8.63
C GLY A 239 8.34 8.77 -7.23
N ALA A 240 7.18 8.75 -6.56
CA ALA A 240 7.06 8.30 -5.19
C ALA A 240 5.69 7.69 -4.89
N VAL A 241 5.61 6.96 -3.78
CA VAL A 241 4.34 6.49 -3.19
C VAL A 241 4.33 6.73 -1.69
N ASP A 242 3.09 6.88 -1.15
CA ASP A 242 2.85 7.00 0.28
C ASP A 242 1.40 6.64 0.62
N ALA A 243 1.05 6.66 1.91
CA ALA A 243 -0.31 6.43 2.43
C ALA A 243 -0.95 5.15 1.87
N ILE A 244 -0.18 4.05 1.83
CA ILE A 244 -0.69 2.76 1.36
C ILE A 244 -1.67 2.21 2.39
N THR A 245 -2.88 1.89 1.93
CA THR A 245 -3.98 1.44 2.78
C THR A 245 -4.64 0.22 2.18
N TRP A 246 -5.15 -0.69 3.01
CA TRP A 246 -6.04 -1.77 2.61
C TRP A 246 -7.06 -2.09 3.68
N THR A 247 -8.21 -2.59 3.26
CA THR A 247 -9.28 -3.06 4.15
C THR A 247 -9.60 -4.51 3.83
N ILE A 248 -9.42 -5.39 4.81
CA ILE A 248 -9.69 -6.83 4.72
C ILE A 248 -10.62 -7.18 5.89
N ASN A 249 -11.78 -7.76 5.60
CA ASN A 249 -12.77 -8.17 6.60
C ASN A 249 -13.08 -7.07 7.63
N GLY A 250 -13.36 -5.84 7.15
CA GLY A 250 -13.68 -4.67 7.96
C GLY A 250 -12.48 -4.06 8.72
N GLN A 251 -11.29 -4.66 8.63
CA GLN A 251 -10.09 -4.13 9.30
C GLN A 251 -9.25 -3.32 8.32
N THR A 252 -9.06 -2.04 8.63
CA THR A 252 -8.26 -1.13 7.82
C THR A 252 -6.86 -0.97 8.40
N SER A 253 -5.85 -1.12 7.55
CA SER A 253 -4.45 -0.82 7.83
C SER A 253 -3.97 0.29 6.92
N THR A 254 -3.35 1.32 7.49
CA THR A 254 -2.77 2.45 6.73
C THR A 254 -1.32 2.63 7.15
N TYR A 255 -0.45 2.87 6.17
CA TYR A 255 0.99 3.04 6.36
C TYR A 255 1.46 4.35 5.73
N ASN A 256 2.26 5.10 6.49
CA ASN A 256 2.89 6.35 6.10
C ASN A 256 4.41 6.21 6.21
N PHE A 257 5.17 6.70 5.24
CA PHE A 257 6.61 6.47 5.14
C PHE A 257 7.38 7.77 5.41
N GLU A 258 8.20 7.76 6.48
CA GLU A 258 8.90 8.94 6.96
C GLU A 258 10.41 8.71 7.07
N VAL A 259 11.20 9.74 6.83
CA VAL A 259 12.67 9.64 7.02
C VAL A 259 13.06 9.60 8.50
N GLY A 260 12.20 10.07 9.39
CA GLY A 260 12.41 10.08 10.82
C GLY A 260 11.40 11.01 11.51
N PRO A 261 11.39 11.06 12.84
CA PRO A 261 10.57 12.03 13.54
C PRO A 261 10.93 13.43 13.06
N ALA A 262 9.94 14.22 12.63
CA ALA A 262 10.14 15.62 12.35
C ALA A 262 10.73 16.25 13.61
N GLY A 263 11.93 16.86 13.54
CA GLY A 263 12.74 17.30 14.68
C GLY A 263 11.97 18.08 15.74
N GLY A 264 11.46 17.36 16.69
CA GLY A 264 10.68 17.73 17.85
C GLY A 264 10.20 16.43 18.48
N GLU A 265 10.55 16.21 19.73
CA GLU A 265 10.14 15.04 20.50
C GLU A 265 8.67 14.72 20.23
N ILE A 266 8.40 13.54 19.63
CA ILE A 266 7.04 13.01 19.59
C ILE A 266 6.71 12.69 21.06
N PRO A 267 5.75 13.38 21.70
CA PRO A 267 5.31 12.95 23.01
C PRO A 267 4.79 11.52 22.85
N GLU A 268 5.45 10.56 23.49
CA GLU A 268 4.97 9.19 23.52
C GLU A 268 3.48 9.19 23.88
N PRO A 269 2.63 8.32 23.31
CA PRO A 269 1.20 8.27 23.63
C PRO A 269 0.90 8.26 25.13
N GLY A 270 1.84 7.74 25.94
CA GLY A 270 1.81 7.82 27.40
C GLY A 270 1.93 9.22 27.97
N THR A 271 2.70 10.12 27.33
CA THR A 271 2.90 11.49 27.81
C THR A 271 1.65 12.35 27.60
N MET A 272 0.93 12.15 26.50
CA MET A 272 -0.35 12.84 26.26
C MET A 272 -1.45 12.40 27.22
N VAL A 273 -1.51 11.12 27.59
CA VAL A 273 -2.47 10.61 28.58
C VAL A 273 -2.14 11.15 29.98
N LEU A 274 -0.86 11.24 30.34
CA LEU A 274 -0.42 11.81 31.63
C LEU A 274 -0.71 13.31 31.73
N THR A 275 -0.54 14.07 30.63
CA THR A 275 -0.82 15.51 30.60
C THR A 275 -2.33 15.77 30.72
N ALA A 276 -3.15 15.00 30.02
CA ALA A 276 -4.62 15.10 30.12
C ALA A 276 -5.15 14.68 31.49
N ALA A 277 -4.60 13.64 32.09
CA ALA A 277 -4.95 13.20 33.45
C ALA A 277 -4.46 14.21 34.50
N GLY A 278 -3.29 14.80 34.32
CA GLY A 278 -2.75 15.86 35.18
C GLY A 278 -3.61 17.12 35.16
N LEU A 279 -4.06 17.56 33.99
CA LEU A 279 -4.96 18.72 33.85
C LEU A 279 -6.33 18.45 34.49
N ALA A 280 -6.89 17.25 34.34
CA ALA A 280 -8.17 16.88 34.96
C ALA A 280 -8.10 16.88 36.51
N LEU A 281 -6.98 16.45 37.08
CA LEU A 281 -6.73 16.50 38.52
C LEU A 281 -6.55 17.92 39.06
N LEU A 282 -5.87 18.81 38.31
CA LEU A 282 -5.71 20.22 38.66
C LEU A 282 -7.07 20.96 38.65
N VAL A 283 -7.89 20.77 37.66
CA VAL A 283 -9.23 21.39 37.56
C VAL A 283 -10.14 20.93 38.69
N ARG A 284 -10.00 19.69 39.16
CA ARG A 284 -10.77 19.16 40.29
C ARG A 284 -10.34 19.75 41.64
N ARG A 285 -9.05 20.14 41.77
CA ARG A 285 -8.49 20.72 43.00
C ARG A 285 -8.80 22.21 43.16
N VAL A 286 -9.09 22.92 42.08
CA VAL A 286 -9.45 24.36 42.10
C VAL A 286 -10.96 24.57 42.35
N ARG A 287 -11.80 23.50 42.28
CA ARG A 287 -13.26 23.56 42.51
C ARG A 287 -13.71 23.11 43.91
N ASN A 288 -12.78 22.70 44.79
CA ASN A 288 -13.02 22.42 46.19
C ASN A 288 -12.25 23.44 47.04
#